data_eebc604caf32d31f47c19fd889a61b2b
#
_entry.id   eebc604caf32d31f47c19fd889a61b2b
#
_cell.length_a   1.000
_cell.length_b   1.000
_cell.length_c   1.000
_cell.angle_alpha   90.00
_cell.angle_beta   90.00
_cell.angle_gamma   90.00
#
_symmetry.space_group_name_H-M   'P 1'
#
loop_
_entity.id
_entity.type
_entity.pdbx_description
1 polymer ?
#
loop_
_entity_poly.entity_id
_entity_poly.type
_entity_poly.pdbx_seq_one_letter_code
_entity_poly.pdbx_strand_id
1 'polypeptide(L)'
;MEQMRQNEAGALTAQAIPQKDVEQACFHALGLIGRNCEYLDQHLAHVGADQQTRQAVNDISAASARLDRTVNEVMSLLDFLRTEEDPRLYPLDLCQLLQQVAAQADMVQAQLGVELTLDYGGWTACRVMADRNDAELLCLHLLSNALRACSAGGKVRLMLRRSEASGS
;
A
#
# COMPACT_ATOMS: atom_id res chain seq x y z
N MET A 1 -47.09 -14.22 -17.23
CA MET A 1 -45.70 -14.72 -17.23
C MET A 1 -44.64 -13.60 -17.20
N GLU A 2 -45.01 -12.38 -17.59
CA GLU A 2 -44.08 -11.23 -17.58
C GLU A 2 -43.91 -10.60 -16.19
N GLN A 3 -44.91 -10.67 -15.32
CA GLN A 3 -44.84 -10.19 -13.93
C GLN A 3 -43.99 -11.05 -12.99
N MET A 4 -43.75 -12.34 -13.32
CA MET A 4 -42.87 -13.19 -12.54
C MET A 4 -41.39 -12.95 -12.85
N ARG A 5 -41.04 -12.48 -14.04
CA ARG A 5 -39.67 -12.11 -14.42
C ARG A 5 -39.20 -10.78 -13.85
N GLN A 6 -40.11 -9.86 -13.56
CA GLN A 6 -39.81 -8.57 -12.93
C GLN A 6 -39.59 -8.70 -11.42
N ASN A 7 -40.06 -9.74 -10.76
CA ASN A 7 -39.87 -9.95 -9.33
C ASN A 7 -38.58 -10.69 -9.00
N GLU A 8 -37.96 -11.40 -9.94
CA GLU A 8 -36.66 -12.06 -9.74
C GLU A 8 -35.48 -11.12 -9.99
N ALA A 9 -35.66 -10.04 -10.76
CA ALA A 9 -34.63 -9.01 -10.96
C ALA A 9 -34.48 -8.05 -9.77
N GLY A 10 -35.45 -8.05 -8.84
CA GLY A 10 -35.46 -7.16 -7.67
C GLY A 10 -34.80 -7.76 -6.40
N ALA A 11 -34.39 -9.02 -6.42
CA ALA A 11 -33.95 -9.73 -5.20
C ALA A 11 -32.42 -9.87 -5.08
N LEU A 12 -31.63 -9.26 -5.95
CA LEU A 12 -30.16 -9.28 -5.88
C LEU A 12 -29.56 -7.87 -5.90
N THR A 13 -30.23 -6.89 -5.31
CA THR A 13 -29.50 -5.76 -4.73
C THR A 13 -28.87 -6.26 -3.44
N ALA A 14 -27.82 -7.04 -3.56
CA ALA A 14 -26.83 -7.13 -2.50
C ALA A 14 -26.51 -5.68 -2.13
N GLN A 15 -26.91 -5.24 -0.92
CA GLN A 15 -26.50 -3.95 -0.39
C GLN A 15 -24.97 -3.94 -0.51
N ALA A 16 -24.46 -3.19 -1.49
CA ALA A 16 -23.03 -3.06 -1.69
C ALA A 16 -22.49 -2.46 -0.37
N ILE A 17 -21.82 -3.29 0.41
CA ILE A 17 -21.17 -2.83 1.64
C ILE A 17 -20.23 -1.71 1.19
N PRO A 18 -20.33 -0.51 1.77
CA PRO A 18 -19.44 0.57 1.40
C PRO A 18 -17.98 0.10 1.51
N GLN A 19 -17.20 0.31 0.47
CA GLN A 19 -15.80 -0.14 0.43
C GLN A 19 -15.01 0.32 1.67
N LYS A 20 -15.26 1.55 2.13
CA LYS A 20 -14.64 2.12 3.34
C LYS A 20 -14.93 1.28 4.59
N ASP A 21 -16.12 0.71 4.70
CA ASP A 21 -16.50 -0.11 5.85
C ASP A 21 -15.76 -1.46 5.81
N VAL A 22 -15.59 -2.05 4.61
CA VAL A 22 -14.80 -3.26 4.42
C VAL A 22 -13.32 -3.01 4.73
N GLU A 23 -12.78 -1.92 4.19
CA GLU A 23 -11.42 -1.48 4.44
C GLU A 23 -11.16 -1.30 5.94
N GLN A 24 -12.00 -0.52 6.61
CA GLN A 24 -11.89 -0.27 8.05
C GLN A 24 -12.01 -1.56 8.88
N ALA A 25 -12.92 -2.45 8.52
CA ALA A 25 -13.09 -3.74 9.20
C ALA A 25 -11.85 -4.64 9.02
N CYS A 26 -11.30 -4.71 7.81
CA CYS A 26 -10.08 -5.47 7.53
C CYS A 26 -8.88 -4.93 8.32
N PHE A 27 -8.63 -3.64 8.28
CA PHE A 27 -7.52 -3.03 9.02
C PHE A 27 -7.67 -3.17 10.54
N HIS A 28 -8.89 -3.03 11.05
CA HIS A 28 -9.14 -3.25 12.46
C HIS A 28 -8.85 -4.69 12.87
N ALA A 29 -9.32 -5.68 12.10
CA ALA A 29 -9.10 -7.10 12.38
C ALA A 29 -7.61 -7.46 12.31
N LEU A 30 -6.89 -7.01 11.28
CA LEU A 30 -5.46 -7.24 11.11
C LEU A 30 -4.64 -6.57 12.22
N GLY A 31 -5.01 -5.36 12.62
CA GLY A 31 -4.39 -4.66 13.73
C GLY A 31 -4.60 -5.38 15.08
N LEU A 32 -5.76 -6.01 15.29
CA LEU A 32 -6.00 -6.85 16.48
C LEU A 32 -5.11 -8.09 16.46
N ILE A 33 -5.01 -8.77 15.32
CA ILE A 33 -4.17 -9.97 15.18
C ILE A 33 -2.71 -9.60 15.45
N GLY A 34 -2.20 -8.52 14.85
CA GLY A 34 -0.82 -8.05 15.06
C GLY A 34 -0.50 -7.79 16.53
N ARG A 35 -1.34 -7.00 17.22
CA ARG A 35 -1.16 -6.72 18.67
C ARG A 35 -1.21 -7.98 19.53
N ASN A 36 -2.10 -8.91 19.21
CA ASN A 36 -2.18 -10.17 19.96
C ASN A 36 -0.96 -11.05 19.72
N CYS A 37 -0.40 -11.08 18.52
CA CYS A 37 0.85 -11.78 18.23
C CYS A 37 2.03 -11.17 19.00
N GLU A 38 2.16 -9.84 19.04
CA GLU A 38 3.18 -9.14 19.82
C GLU A 38 3.06 -9.43 21.32
N TYR A 39 1.81 -9.39 21.84
CA TYR A 39 1.56 -9.73 23.24
C TYR A 39 1.95 -11.18 23.55
N LEU A 40 1.55 -12.12 22.69
CA LEU A 40 1.87 -13.53 22.85
C LEU A 40 3.39 -13.77 22.79
N ASP A 41 4.09 -13.15 21.84
CA ASP A 41 5.54 -13.30 21.69
C ASP A 41 6.28 -12.84 22.96
N GLN A 42 5.92 -11.67 23.49
CA GLN A 42 6.45 -11.18 24.76
C GLN A 42 6.14 -12.12 25.92
N HIS A 43 4.93 -12.66 25.99
CA HIS A 43 4.51 -13.54 27.09
C HIS A 43 5.19 -14.90 27.01
N LEU A 44 5.30 -15.48 25.83
CA LEU A 44 5.95 -16.76 25.58
C LEU A 44 7.46 -16.73 25.88
N ALA A 45 8.09 -15.56 25.75
CA ALA A 45 9.48 -15.36 26.16
C ALA A 45 9.67 -15.52 27.67
N HIS A 46 8.68 -15.12 28.48
CA HIS A 46 8.74 -15.18 29.95
C HIS A 46 8.35 -16.55 30.51
N VAL A 47 7.44 -17.28 29.86
CA VAL A 47 6.87 -18.56 30.35
C VAL A 47 7.71 -19.77 29.91
N GLY A 48 8.74 -19.58 29.09
CA GLY A 48 9.58 -20.69 28.61
C GLY A 48 8.83 -21.63 27.65
N ALA A 49 7.93 -21.08 26.82
CA ALA A 49 7.17 -21.83 25.83
C ALA A 49 8.09 -22.65 24.90
N ASP A 50 7.57 -23.78 24.45
CA ASP A 50 8.29 -24.63 23.50
C ASP A 50 8.49 -23.95 22.14
N GLN A 51 9.44 -24.47 21.37
CA GLN A 51 9.82 -23.90 20.08
C GLN A 51 8.66 -23.95 19.07
N GLN A 52 7.81 -24.97 19.14
CA GLN A 52 6.69 -25.14 18.22
C GLN A 52 5.64 -24.06 18.43
N THR A 53 5.33 -23.72 19.69
CA THR A 53 4.38 -22.64 20.04
C THR A 53 4.91 -21.28 19.57
N ARG A 54 6.19 -20.98 19.77
CA ARG A 54 6.80 -19.73 19.26
C ARG A 54 6.77 -19.67 17.74
N GLN A 55 7.07 -20.76 17.07
CA GLN A 55 7.01 -20.83 15.62
C GLN A 55 5.59 -20.57 15.11
N ALA A 56 4.57 -21.14 15.75
CA ALA A 56 3.17 -20.91 15.38
C ALA A 56 2.77 -19.43 15.49
N VAL A 57 3.18 -18.73 16.55
CA VAL A 57 2.91 -17.28 16.71
C VAL A 57 3.61 -16.47 15.62
N ASN A 58 4.87 -16.78 15.31
CA ASN A 58 5.60 -16.14 14.24
C ASN A 58 4.96 -16.36 12.85
N ASP A 59 4.47 -17.58 12.59
CA ASP A 59 3.78 -17.92 11.35
C ASP A 59 2.46 -17.15 11.21
N ILE A 60 1.70 -16.99 12.30
CA ILE A 60 0.47 -16.19 12.33
C ILE A 60 0.79 -14.73 12.09
N SER A 61 1.81 -14.17 12.74
CA SER A 61 2.25 -12.80 12.55
C SER A 61 2.68 -12.53 11.11
N ALA A 62 3.48 -13.42 10.53
CA ALA A 62 3.90 -13.33 9.14
C ALA A 62 2.73 -13.46 8.15
N ALA A 63 1.75 -14.30 8.43
CA ALA A 63 0.55 -14.46 7.61
C ALA A 63 -0.34 -13.20 7.69
N SER A 64 -0.52 -12.63 8.90
CA SER A 64 -1.24 -11.38 9.10
C SER A 64 -0.60 -10.21 8.34
N ALA A 65 0.72 -10.07 8.41
CA ALA A 65 1.44 -9.05 7.67
C ALA A 65 1.35 -9.22 6.13
N ARG A 66 1.26 -10.47 5.64
CA ARG A 66 1.00 -10.74 4.21
C ARG A 66 -0.41 -10.34 3.81
N LEU A 67 -1.40 -10.67 4.64
CA LEU A 67 -2.80 -10.35 4.38
C LEU A 67 -3.02 -8.83 4.41
N ASP A 68 -2.41 -8.10 5.36
CA ASP A 68 -2.45 -6.64 5.40
C ASP A 68 -1.93 -6.02 4.08
N ARG A 69 -0.82 -6.53 3.54
CA ARG A 69 -0.31 -6.09 2.24
C ARG A 69 -1.30 -6.33 1.12
N THR A 70 -1.85 -7.55 1.04
CA THR A 70 -2.81 -7.91 -0.02
C THR A 70 -4.06 -7.04 0.05
N VAL A 71 -4.58 -6.76 1.25
CA VAL A 71 -5.73 -5.86 1.44
C VAL A 71 -5.39 -4.45 0.95
N ASN A 72 -4.24 -3.91 1.34
CA ASN A 72 -3.79 -2.60 0.89
C ASN A 72 -3.64 -2.53 -0.64
N GLU A 73 -3.05 -3.55 -1.27
CA GLU A 73 -2.90 -3.64 -2.73
C GLU A 73 -4.25 -3.68 -3.44
N VAL A 74 -5.19 -4.49 -2.93
CA VAL A 74 -6.55 -4.59 -3.51
C VAL A 74 -7.31 -3.27 -3.36
N MET A 75 -7.26 -2.63 -2.17
CA MET A 75 -7.94 -1.36 -1.96
C MET A 75 -7.40 -0.25 -2.86
N SER A 76 -6.09 -0.19 -3.02
CA SER A 76 -5.44 0.76 -3.92
C SER A 76 -5.83 0.53 -5.39
N LEU A 77 -5.92 -0.73 -5.80
CA LEU A 77 -6.39 -1.07 -7.15
C LEU A 77 -7.85 -0.67 -7.33
N LEU A 78 -8.71 -0.90 -6.34
CA LEU A 78 -10.11 -0.51 -6.40
C LEU A 78 -10.27 1.02 -6.45
N ASP A 79 -9.49 1.77 -5.70
CA ASP A 79 -9.48 3.23 -5.75
C ASP A 79 -9.03 3.73 -7.12
N PHE A 80 -8.00 3.14 -7.71
CA PHE A 80 -7.55 3.44 -9.06
C PHE A 80 -8.63 3.16 -10.12
N LEU A 81 -9.33 2.02 -10.02
CA LEU A 81 -10.40 1.65 -10.95
C LEU A 81 -11.68 2.49 -10.79
N ARG A 82 -11.87 3.14 -9.65
CA ARG A 82 -13.04 4.01 -9.38
C ARG A 82 -12.86 5.43 -9.86
N THR A 83 -11.67 5.83 -10.24
CA THR A 83 -11.42 7.17 -10.81
C THR A 83 -12.02 7.22 -12.22
N GLU A 84 -13.38 7.23 -12.28
CA GLU A 84 -14.16 7.45 -13.53
C GLU A 84 -14.11 8.92 -14.00
N GLU A 85 -13.56 9.81 -13.20
CA GLU A 85 -13.34 11.19 -13.60
C GLU A 85 -12.16 11.27 -14.56
N ASP A 86 -12.32 11.97 -15.67
CA ASP A 86 -11.22 12.30 -16.59
C ASP A 86 -10.05 12.89 -15.77
N PRO A 87 -8.84 12.34 -15.89
CA PRO A 87 -7.71 12.79 -15.09
C PRO A 87 -7.48 14.28 -15.31
N ARG A 88 -7.45 15.04 -14.23
CA ARG A 88 -7.21 16.48 -14.28
C ARG A 88 -5.72 16.72 -14.44
N LEU A 89 -5.27 16.77 -15.68
CA LEU A 89 -3.87 16.98 -16.02
C LEU A 89 -3.45 18.44 -15.77
N TYR A 90 -2.55 18.63 -14.80
CA TYR A 90 -1.91 19.92 -14.53
C TYR A 90 -0.40 19.80 -14.66
N PRO A 91 0.31 20.94 -14.89
CA PRO A 91 1.76 20.94 -14.82
C PRO A 91 2.23 20.54 -13.42
N LEU A 92 2.91 19.40 -13.32
CA LEU A 92 3.44 18.83 -12.09
C LEU A 92 4.96 18.71 -12.18
N ASP A 93 5.68 19.19 -11.17
CA ASP A 93 7.12 18.99 -11.06
C ASP A 93 7.41 17.70 -10.28
N LEU A 94 7.87 16.67 -10.99
CA LEU A 94 8.17 15.36 -10.42
C LEU A 94 9.33 15.41 -9.41
N CYS A 95 10.29 16.34 -9.55
CA CYS A 95 11.36 16.47 -8.55
C CYS A 95 10.80 16.90 -7.20
N GLN A 96 9.88 17.88 -7.20
CA GLN A 96 9.21 18.32 -5.97
C GLN A 96 8.31 17.24 -5.39
N LEU A 97 7.58 16.52 -6.24
CA LEU A 97 6.72 15.43 -5.80
C LEU A 97 7.53 14.34 -5.10
N LEU A 98 8.63 13.88 -5.70
CA LEU A 98 9.49 12.85 -5.11
C LEU A 98 10.12 13.29 -3.79
N GLN A 99 10.47 14.57 -3.64
CA GLN A 99 10.94 15.11 -2.36
C GLN A 99 9.87 15.01 -1.28
N GLN A 100 8.62 15.36 -1.61
CA GLN A 100 7.50 15.30 -0.67
C GLN A 100 7.19 13.86 -0.26
N VAL A 101 7.14 12.93 -1.22
CA VAL A 101 6.93 11.51 -0.97
C VAL A 101 8.06 10.92 -0.12
N ALA A 102 9.31 11.28 -0.37
CA ALA A 102 10.44 10.84 0.44
C ALA A 102 10.36 11.36 1.88
N ALA A 103 10.00 12.64 2.08
CA ALA A 103 9.84 13.22 3.40
C ALA A 103 8.70 12.55 4.21
N GLN A 104 7.63 12.10 3.56
CA GLN A 104 6.58 11.32 4.23
C GLN A 104 7.08 9.96 4.70
N ALA A 105 8.08 9.39 4.05
CA ALA A 105 8.64 8.09 4.37
C ALA A 105 9.72 8.12 5.47
N ASP A 106 10.18 9.30 5.92
CA ASP A 106 11.31 9.42 6.86
C ASP A 106 11.12 8.63 8.17
N MET A 107 9.91 8.66 8.75
CA MET A 107 9.62 7.89 9.97
C MET A 107 9.68 6.38 9.73
N VAL A 108 9.17 5.92 8.58
CA VAL A 108 9.17 4.50 8.21
C VAL A 108 10.58 4.02 7.92
N GLN A 109 11.39 4.84 7.25
CA GLN A 109 12.82 4.57 7.01
C GLN A 109 13.58 4.38 8.31
N ALA A 110 13.37 5.28 9.28
CA ALA A 110 14.02 5.21 10.58
C ALA A 110 13.64 3.93 11.35
N GLN A 111 12.38 3.53 11.30
CA GLN A 111 11.90 2.30 11.95
C GLN A 111 12.45 1.03 11.28
N LEU A 112 12.56 1.03 9.95
CA LEU A 112 13.07 -0.12 9.19
C LEU A 112 14.61 -0.15 9.12
N GLY A 113 15.28 0.91 9.51
CA GLY A 113 16.74 1.05 9.38
C GLY A 113 17.18 1.03 7.91
N VAL A 114 16.37 1.56 6.98
CA VAL A 114 16.65 1.59 5.54
C VAL A 114 17.06 2.99 5.13
N GLU A 115 18.08 3.12 4.29
CA GLU A 115 18.51 4.39 3.71
C GLU A 115 17.78 4.65 2.38
N LEU A 116 17.06 5.79 2.28
CA LEU A 116 16.44 6.23 1.03
C LEU A 116 17.27 7.33 0.37
N THR A 117 17.55 7.19 -0.92
CA THR A 117 18.22 8.19 -1.74
C THR A 117 17.36 8.60 -2.92
N LEU A 118 17.42 9.90 -3.28
CA LEU A 118 16.76 10.46 -4.45
C LEU A 118 17.81 10.74 -5.53
N ASP A 119 17.53 10.31 -6.75
CA ASP A 119 18.39 10.52 -7.92
C ASP A 119 17.54 11.08 -9.06
N TYR A 120 17.70 12.36 -9.33
CA TYR A 120 16.94 13.06 -10.37
C TYR A 120 17.61 13.00 -11.76
N GLY A 121 18.67 12.21 -11.93
CA GLY A 121 19.37 12.10 -13.22
C GLY A 121 19.93 13.42 -13.75
N GLY A 122 20.26 14.35 -12.86
CA GLY A 122 20.73 15.69 -13.21
C GLY A 122 19.63 16.75 -13.43
N TRP A 123 18.36 16.40 -13.24
CA TRP A 123 17.25 17.35 -13.35
C TRP A 123 17.14 18.19 -12.07
N THR A 124 17.02 19.52 -12.23
CA THR A 124 16.66 20.45 -11.15
C THR A 124 15.14 20.63 -11.04
N ALA A 125 14.43 20.43 -12.15
CA ALA A 125 12.98 20.42 -12.26
C ALA A 125 12.58 19.51 -13.43
N CYS A 126 11.52 18.73 -13.26
CA CYS A 126 10.97 17.86 -14.30
C CYS A 126 9.45 18.03 -14.36
N ARG A 127 9.00 18.87 -15.30
CA ARG A 127 7.57 19.18 -15.47
C ARG A 127 6.92 18.21 -16.44
N VAL A 128 5.81 17.62 -15.98
CA VAL A 128 4.94 16.73 -16.75
C VAL A 128 3.49 17.19 -16.61
N MET A 129 2.63 16.79 -17.56
CA MET A 129 1.19 16.94 -17.42
C MET A 129 0.66 15.68 -16.76
N ALA A 130 0.21 15.76 -15.52
CA ALA A 130 -0.30 14.62 -14.76
C ALA A 130 -1.35 15.06 -13.75
N ASP A 131 -2.19 14.12 -13.31
CA ASP A 131 -2.96 14.29 -12.08
C ASP A 131 -2.03 14.12 -10.89
N ARG A 132 -2.04 15.11 -10.00
CA ARG A 132 -1.14 15.12 -8.83
C ARG A 132 -1.41 13.98 -7.87
N ASN A 133 -2.70 13.69 -7.62
CA ASN A 133 -3.09 12.66 -6.66
C ASN A 133 -2.69 11.28 -7.16
N ASP A 134 -2.92 11.00 -8.43
CA ASP A 134 -2.53 9.73 -9.05
C ASP A 134 -1.01 9.54 -9.05
N ALA A 135 -0.28 10.60 -9.40
CA ALA A 135 1.18 10.57 -9.40
C ALA A 135 1.76 10.38 -7.99
N GLU A 136 1.19 11.07 -6.98
CA GLU A 136 1.59 10.91 -5.58
C GLU A 136 1.30 9.50 -5.06
N LEU A 137 0.10 8.99 -5.32
CA LEU A 137 -0.31 7.64 -4.94
C LEU A 137 0.61 6.59 -5.56
N LEU A 138 0.90 6.70 -6.87
CA LEU A 138 1.83 5.80 -7.55
C LEU A 138 3.21 5.81 -6.89
N CYS A 139 3.77 6.99 -6.63
CA CYS A 139 5.08 7.13 -6.01
C CYS A 139 5.11 6.54 -4.60
N LEU A 140 4.07 6.78 -3.78
CA LEU A 140 3.93 6.21 -2.44
C LEU A 140 3.86 4.69 -2.47
N HIS A 141 3.10 4.10 -3.42
CA HIS A 141 3.03 2.66 -3.59
C HIS A 141 4.36 2.04 -3.97
N LEU A 142 5.04 2.60 -4.97
CA LEU A 142 6.36 2.11 -5.40
C LEU A 142 7.37 2.19 -4.25
N LEU A 143 7.38 3.31 -3.52
CA LEU A 143 8.28 3.50 -2.39
C LEU A 143 7.97 2.54 -1.24
N SER A 144 6.70 2.40 -0.86
CA SER A 144 6.27 1.47 0.18
C SER A 144 6.66 0.04 -0.14
N ASN A 145 6.47 -0.40 -1.39
CA ASN A 145 6.87 -1.74 -1.84
C ASN A 145 8.39 -1.92 -1.76
N ALA A 146 9.16 -0.93 -2.19
CA ALA A 146 10.62 -0.99 -2.14
C ALA A 146 11.15 -1.03 -0.70
N LEU A 147 10.61 -0.19 0.21
CA LEU A 147 11.00 -0.15 1.61
C LEU A 147 10.69 -1.47 2.32
N ARG A 148 9.53 -2.07 2.05
CA ARG A 148 9.14 -3.36 2.64
C ARG A 148 9.94 -4.54 2.11
N ALA A 149 10.38 -4.50 0.85
CA ALA A 149 11.24 -5.52 0.26
C ALA A 149 12.70 -5.41 0.70
N CYS A 150 13.08 -4.27 1.26
CA CYS A 150 14.45 -4.00 1.70
C CYS A 150 14.69 -4.58 3.09
N SER A 151 15.83 -5.23 3.29
CA SER A 151 16.26 -5.70 4.60
C SER A 151 16.76 -4.53 5.45
N ALA A 152 16.77 -4.67 6.78
CA ALA A 152 17.36 -3.69 7.70
C ALA A 152 18.82 -3.42 7.33
N GLY A 153 19.22 -2.15 7.29
CA GLY A 153 20.53 -1.70 6.81
C GLY A 153 20.65 -1.61 5.29
N GLY A 154 19.58 -1.93 4.55
CA GLY A 154 19.56 -1.86 3.10
C GLY A 154 19.35 -0.43 2.57
N LYS A 155 19.39 -0.31 1.23
CA LYS A 155 19.26 0.98 0.54
C LYS A 155 18.18 0.92 -0.51
N VAL A 156 17.31 1.93 -0.53
CA VAL A 156 16.31 2.17 -1.57
C VAL A 156 16.70 3.43 -2.33
N ARG A 157 16.60 3.38 -3.65
CA ARG A 157 16.85 4.54 -4.50
C ARG A 157 15.63 4.83 -5.37
N LEU A 158 15.09 6.03 -5.24
CA LEU A 158 14.10 6.58 -6.15
C LEU A 158 14.82 7.34 -7.27
N MET A 159 14.64 6.89 -8.51
CA MET A 159 15.31 7.48 -9.66
C MET A 159 14.31 8.07 -10.65
N LEU A 160 14.57 9.31 -11.09
CA LEU A 160 13.86 9.94 -12.18
C LEU A 160 14.71 9.83 -13.47
N ARG A 161 14.17 9.15 -14.48
CA ARG A 161 14.86 9.01 -15.77
C ARG A 161 13.91 9.31 -16.93
N ARG A 162 14.44 9.89 -17.96
CA ARG A 162 13.73 10.05 -19.22
C ARG A 162 13.74 8.71 -19.96
N SER A 163 12.58 8.19 -20.28
CA SER A 163 12.46 7.11 -21.25
C SER A 163 12.56 7.72 -22.65
N GLU A 164 13.48 7.25 -23.48
CA GLU A 164 13.40 7.50 -24.92
C GLU A 164 12.23 6.66 -25.41
N ALA A 165 11.13 7.33 -25.75
CA ALA A 165 10.03 6.67 -26.43
C ALA A 165 10.60 6.08 -27.72
N SER A 166 10.60 4.76 -27.83
CA SER A 166 10.88 4.07 -29.10
C SER A 166 9.82 4.56 -30.07
N GLY A 167 10.19 5.49 -30.94
CA GLY A 167 9.35 5.91 -32.05
C GLY A 167 9.08 4.69 -32.92
N SER A 168 7.83 4.29 -32.97
CA SER A 168 7.26 3.39 -34.01
C SER A 168 6.41 4.23 -34.91
#